data_687722573040f82b2982e5fbe7d1a086
#
_entry.id   687722573040f82b2982e5fbe7d1a086
#
_cell.length_a   1.000
_cell.length_b   1.000
_cell.length_c   1.000
_cell.angle_alpha   90.00
_cell.angle_beta   90.00
_cell.angle_gamma   90.00
#
_symmetry.space_group_name_H-M   'P 1'
#
loop_
_entity.id
_entity.type
_entity.pdbx_description
1 polymer ?
#
loop_
_entity_poly.entity_id
_entity_poly.type
_entity_poly.pdbx_seq_one_letter_code
_entity_poly.pdbx_strand_id
1 'polypeptide(L)'
;MPYTLKGFLSVGDWVFEGDAVNRVQDEDQNLISSETVDVDGGKVGDAAQFTAGLGLDVDLAERLSFDTDIRFYDELYADVGAVKENLQLPSFHIVDMGLSWKKLLEAGSLDVRLNINNVFDNVYISELRTAIAAGEGTGVLYNGIDTANQGYFGLGRTWSLGLRYNF
;
A
#
# COMPACT_ATOMS: atom_id res chain seq x y z
N MET A 1 -4.34 -16.94 28.55
CA MET A 1 -3.53 -16.37 27.45
C MET A 1 -3.80 -14.88 27.42
N PRO A 2 -2.84 -14.00 27.75
CA PRO A 2 -2.99 -12.59 27.50
C PRO A 2 -3.00 -12.32 25.99
N TYR A 3 -3.83 -11.39 25.58
CA TYR A 3 -3.89 -10.96 24.19
C TYR A 3 -4.07 -9.44 24.12
N THR A 4 -3.63 -8.86 23.02
CA THR A 4 -3.84 -7.44 22.71
C THR A 4 -4.47 -7.35 21.33
N LEU A 5 -5.61 -6.66 21.26
CA LEU A 5 -6.25 -6.31 19.99
C LEU A 5 -5.95 -4.85 19.68
N LYS A 6 -5.52 -4.57 18.45
CA LYS A 6 -5.23 -3.23 17.92
C LYS A 6 -6.05 -3.00 16.67
N GLY A 7 -6.38 -1.75 16.37
CA GLY A 7 -7.05 -1.41 15.14
C GLY A 7 -6.92 0.05 14.80
N PHE A 8 -7.06 0.34 13.51
CA PHE A 8 -7.15 1.70 13.02
C PHE A 8 -8.14 1.76 11.86
N LEU A 9 -8.69 2.95 11.65
CA LEU A 9 -9.50 3.32 10.51
C LEU A 9 -9.09 4.72 10.08
N SER A 10 -8.83 4.89 8.78
CA SER A 10 -8.60 6.20 8.17
C SER A 10 -9.54 6.34 6.98
N VAL A 11 -10.24 7.47 6.92
CA VAL A 11 -11.13 7.84 5.82
C VAL A 11 -10.77 9.26 5.41
N GLY A 12 -10.44 9.44 4.16
CA GLY A 12 -10.16 10.73 3.55
C GLY A 12 -11.04 10.95 2.33
N ASP A 13 -11.17 12.19 1.93
CA ASP A 13 -11.76 12.61 0.66
C ASP A 13 -10.88 13.73 0.10
N TRP A 14 -9.74 13.33 -0.46
CA TRP A 14 -8.75 14.27 -0.97
C TRP A 14 -9.01 14.54 -2.45
N VAL A 15 -9.33 15.78 -2.74
CA VAL A 15 -9.66 16.24 -4.07
C VAL A 15 -8.86 17.49 -4.41
N PHE A 16 -8.62 17.71 -5.69
CA PHE A 16 -8.12 18.99 -6.18
C PHE A 16 -9.27 19.99 -6.22
N GLU A 17 -8.99 21.26 -5.92
CA GLU A 17 -9.96 22.35 -6.00
C GLU A 17 -9.55 23.34 -7.10
N GLY A 18 -10.53 23.71 -7.95
CA GLY A 18 -10.36 24.71 -9.00
C GLY A 18 -9.59 24.20 -10.23
N ASP A 19 -8.79 25.08 -10.82
CA ASP A 19 -8.09 24.84 -12.08
C ASP A 19 -6.58 24.68 -11.87
N ALA A 20 -5.96 23.78 -12.62
CA ALA A 20 -4.51 23.67 -12.72
C ALA A 20 -4.00 24.44 -13.94
N VAL A 21 -2.82 25.04 -13.82
CA VAL A 21 -2.16 25.71 -14.95
C VAL A 21 -0.94 24.88 -15.39
N ASN A 22 -1.06 24.26 -16.55
CA ASN A 22 0.06 23.58 -17.20
C ASN A 22 0.91 24.60 -17.98
N ARG A 23 2.21 24.67 -17.70
CA ARG A 23 3.14 25.58 -18.34
C ARG A 23 4.27 24.80 -19.01
N VAL A 24 4.45 25.04 -20.30
CA VAL A 24 5.58 24.50 -21.06
C VAL A 24 6.60 25.62 -21.21
N GLN A 25 7.85 25.33 -20.83
CA GLN A 25 8.99 26.27 -20.93
C GLN A 25 10.08 25.65 -21.79
N ASP A 26 10.88 26.54 -22.44
CA ASP A 26 12.09 26.12 -23.14
C ASP A 26 13.28 25.88 -22.18
N GLU A 27 14.42 25.51 -22.72
CA GLU A 27 15.67 25.27 -21.96
C GLU A 27 16.15 26.52 -21.19
N ASP A 28 15.80 27.72 -21.68
CA ASP A 28 16.12 29.02 -21.06
C ASP A 28 15.02 29.50 -20.08
N GLN A 29 14.04 28.63 -19.73
CA GLN A 29 12.90 28.92 -18.86
C GLN A 29 11.90 29.98 -19.41
N ASN A 30 11.93 30.27 -20.71
CA ASN A 30 10.93 31.12 -21.31
C ASN A 30 9.62 30.32 -21.51
N LEU A 31 8.49 30.98 -21.24
CA LEU A 31 7.18 30.36 -21.40
C LEU A 31 6.87 30.15 -22.90
N ILE A 32 6.73 28.89 -23.32
CA ILE A 32 6.30 28.53 -24.68
C ILE A 32 4.76 28.52 -24.76
N SER A 33 4.10 27.88 -23.81
CA SER A 33 2.64 27.81 -23.74
C SER A 33 2.14 27.73 -22.32
N SER A 34 0.89 28.12 -22.12
CA SER A 34 0.18 27.96 -20.83
C SER A 34 -1.24 27.55 -21.14
N GLU A 35 -1.69 26.46 -20.52
CA GLU A 35 -3.04 25.94 -20.64
C GLU A 35 -3.65 25.81 -19.25
N THR A 36 -4.90 26.24 -19.11
CA THR A 36 -5.68 26.08 -17.88
C THR A 36 -6.59 24.86 -18.05
N VAL A 37 -6.49 23.92 -17.13
CA VAL A 37 -7.26 22.66 -17.12
C VAL A 37 -8.12 22.63 -15.87
N ASP A 38 -9.42 22.40 -16.03
CA ASP A 38 -10.34 22.16 -14.93
C ASP A 38 -10.00 20.82 -14.28
N VAL A 39 -9.62 20.86 -13.00
CA VAL A 39 -9.29 19.68 -12.19
C VAL A 39 -10.16 19.57 -10.93
N ASP A 40 -11.15 20.45 -10.84
CA ASP A 40 -12.04 20.55 -9.68
C ASP A 40 -12.77 19.23 -9.40
N GLY A 41 -12.66 18.74 -8.15
CA GLY A 41 -13.19 17.45 -7.73
C GLY A 41 -12.37 16.22 -8.14
N GLY A 42 -11.27 16.40 -8.88
CA GLY A 42 -10.37 15.29 -9.23
C GLY A 42 -9.72 14.66 -8.00
N LYS A 43 -9.70 13.33 -7.92
CA LYS A 43 -9.14 12.59 -6.78
C LYS A 43 -7.62 12.63 -6.76
N VAL A 44 -7.05 12.87 -5.58
CA VAL A 44 -5.59 12.84 -5.38
C VAL A 44 -5.13 11.38 -5.36
N GLY A 45 -4.08 11.06 -6.14
CA GLY A 45 -3.50 9.72 -6.25
C GLY A 45 -2.41 9.40 -5.22
N ASP A 46 -1.81 8.22 -5.37
CA ASP A 46 -0.70 7.66 -4.57
C ASP A 46 -0.97 7.45 -3.07
N ALA A 47 -2.17 7.76 -2.60
CA ALA A 47 -2.56 7.48 -1.23
C ALA A 47 -3.99 6.93 -1.19
N ALA A 48 -4.16 5.77 -0.57
CA ALA A 48 -5.48 5.19 -0.38
C ALA A 48 -6.31 6.08 0.55
N GLN A 49 -7.45 6.55 0.07
CA GLN A 49 -8.34 7.43 0.84
C GLN A 49 -9.13 6.66 1.91
N PHE A 50 -9.25 5.34 1.74
CA PHE A 50 -9.77 4.45 2.77
C PHE A 50 -8.71 3.42 3.17
N THR A 51 -8.36 3.38 4.47
CA THR A 51 -7.51 2.33 5.04
C THR A 51 -8.07 1.84 6.36
N ALA A 52 -8.04 0.53 6.57
CA ALA A 52 -8.44 -0.09 7.83
C ALA A 52 -7.46 -1.19 8.21
N GLY A 53 -7.28 -1.42 9.50
CA GLY A 53 -6.44 -2.52 9.96
C GLY A 53 -6.84 -3.04 11.32
N LEU A 54 -6.60 -4.34 11.51
CA LEU A 54 -6.75 -5.05 12.78
C LEU A 54 -5.49 -5.86 13.04
N GLY A 55 -4.98 -5.78 14.25
CA GLY A 55 -3.85 -6.56 14.72
C GLY A 55 -4.19 -7.32 15.99
N LEU A 56 -3.68 -8.52 16.11
CA LEU A 56 -3.82 -9.38 17.27
C LEU A 56 -2.44 -9.88 17.71
N ASP A 57 -2.08 -9.61 18.97
CA ASP A 57 -0.92 -10.22 19.63
C ASP A 57 -1.44 -11.21 20.70
N VAL A 58 -0.89 -12.41 20.75
CA VAL A 58 -1.26 -13.44 21.71
C VAL A 58 -0.02 -14.11 22.29
N ASP A 59 0.05 -14.17 23.62
CA ASP A 59 1.03 -15.04 24.29
C ASP A 59 0.47 -16.47 24.36
N LEU A 60 0.95 -17.32 23.46
CA LEU A 60 0.54 -18.72 23.39
C LEU A 60 1.07 -19.55 24.56
N ALA A 61 2.26 -19.20 25.07
CA ALA A 61 2.91 -19.79 26.22
C ALA A 61 3.85 -18.78 26.87
N GLU A 62 4.43 -19.11 28.02
CA GLU A 62 5.35 -18.22 28.78
C GLU A 62 6.48 -17.60 27.94
N ARG A 63 6.86 -18.26 26.84
CA ARG A 63 7.99 -17.86 25.99
C ARG A 63 7.68 -17.94 24.50
N LEU A 64 6.43 -18.08 24.14
CA LEU A 64 5.96 -18.18 22.77
C LEU A 64 4.83 -17.21 22.54
N SER A 65 5.02 -16.25 21.65
CA SER A 65 4.01 -15.29 21.23
C SER A 65 3.78 -15.35 19.72
N PHE A 66 2.54 -15.10 19.35
CA PHE A 66 2.07 -15.01 17.97
C PHE A 66 1.48 -13.62 17.75
N ASP A 67 1.73 -13.05 16.60
CA ASP A 67 1.09 -11.81 16.16
C ASP A 67 0.59 -11.95 14.73
N THR A 68 -0.48 -11.24 14.42
CA THR A 68 -1.02 -11.13 13.06
C THR A 68 -1.67 -9.78 12.86
N ASP A 69 -1.51 -9.24 11.65
CA ASP A 69 -2.11 -7.99 11.22
C ASP A 69 -2.81 -8.20 9.88
N ILE A 70 -4.03 -7.67 9.77
CA ILE A 70 -4.72 -7.51 8.49
C ILE A 70 -4.85 -6.02 8.18
N ARG A 71 -4.52 -5.62 6.96
CA ARG A 71 -4.67 -4.25 6.46
C ARG A 71 -5.45 -4.27 5.17
N PHE A 72 -6.43 -3.39 5.07
CA PHE A 72 -7.28 -3.20 3.91
C PHE A 72 -7.07 -1.80 3.33
N TYR A 73 -7.01 -1.71 2.01
CA TYR A 73 -6.80 -0.48 1.25
C TYR A 73 -7.85 -0.38 0.15
N ASP A 74 -8.47 0.79 0.05
CA ASP A 74 -9.44 1.12 -1.00
C ASP A 74 -9.33 2.60 -1.38
N GLU A 75 -10.00 2.98 -2.46
CA GLU A 75 -9.96 4.34 -2.99
C GLU A 75 -8.53 4.85 -3.21
N LEU A 76 -7.68 3.98 -3.76
CA LEU A 76 -6.36 4.34 -4.26
C LEU A 76 -6.49 4.75 -5.72
N TYR A 77 -5.94 5.90 -6.09
CA TYR A 77 -5.99 6.46 -7.44
C TYR A 77 -4.60 6.51 -8.06
N ALA A 78 -4.55 6.36 -9.39
CA ALA A 78 -3.31 6.11 -10.13
C ALA A 78 -2.44 7.34 -10.29
N ASP A 79 -3.03 8.48 -10.67
CA ASP A 79 -2.27 9.67 -11.05
C ASP A 79 -2.09 10.63 -9.87
N VAL A 80 -0.83 10.98 -9.57
CA VAL A 80 -0.49 11.99 -8.55
C VAL A 80 -0.70 13.41 -9.03
N GLY A 81 -0.78 13.60 -10.35
CA GLY A 81 -1.03 14.90 -10.96
C GLY A 81 -2.46 15.39 -10.75
N ALA A 82 -2.64 16.68 -10.95
CA ALA A 82 -3.96 17.29 -10.91
C ALA A 82 -4.73 16.95 -12.18
N VAL A 83 -5.56 15.91 -12.10
CA VAL A 83 -6.45 15.43 -13.17
C VAL A 83 -7.87 15.35 -12.66
N LYS A 84 -8.85 15.65 -13.52
CA LYS A 84 -10.27 15.63 -13.13
C LYS A 84 -10.80 14.21 -12.96
N GLU A 85 -10.47 13.32 -13.88
CA GLU A 85 -10.85 11.90 -13.87
C GLU A 85 -9.63 11.05 -13.59
N ASN A 86 -9.46 10.65 -12.35
CA ASN A 86 -8.34 9.81 -11.94
C ASN A 86 -8.76 8.34 -11.89
N LEU A 87 -7.93 7.45 -12.41
CA LEU A 87 -8.19 6.02 -12.48
C LEU A 87 -8.08 5.39 -11.08
N GLN A 88 -9.20 4.86 -10.58
CA GLN A 88 -9.20 4.13 -9.32
C GLN A 88 -8.59 2.74 -9.49
N LEU A 89 -7.70 2.38 -8.59
CA LEU A 89 -7.09 1.06 -8.51
C LEU A 89 -7.98 0.08 -7.74
N PRO A 90 -7.88 -1.24 -8.02
CA PRO A 90 -8.59 -2.25 -7.26
C PRO A 90 -8.21 -2.24 -5.78
N SER A 91 -9.21 -2.38 -4.91
CA SER A 91 -8.97 -2.57 -3.49
C SER A 91 -8.20 -3.86 -3.21
N PHE A 92 -7.43 -3.88 -2.13
CA PHE A 92 -6.67 -5.06 -1.73
C PHE A 92 -6.52 -5.14 -0.21
N HIS A 93 -6.13 -6.33 0.25
CA HIS A 93 -5.78 -6.54 1.66
C HIS A 93 -4.49 -7.35 1.79
N ILE A 94 -3.79 -7.14 2.87
CA ILE A 94 -2.55 -7.84 3.21
C ILE A 94 -2.70 -8.40 4.61
N VAL A 95 -2.28 -9.65 4.80
CA VAL A 95 -2.20 -10.30 6.11
C VAL A 95 -0.75 -10.67 6.38
N ASP A 96 -0.25 -10.20 7.50
CA ASP A 96 1.09 -10.52 7.99
C ASP A 96 0.98 -11.35 9.27
N MET A 97 1.95 -12.25 9.50
CA MET A 97 2.01 -13.08 10.69
C MET A 97 3.42 -13.15 11.24
N GLY A 98 3.52 -13.21 12.56
CA GLY A 98 4.77 -13.37 13.28
C GLY A 98 4.69 -14.41 14.37
N LEU A 99 5.79 -15.12 14.58
CA LEU A 99 5.96 -16.05 15.70
C LEU A 99 7.28 -15.75 16.39
N SER A 100 7.22 -15.47 17.69
CA SER A 100 8.39 -15.19 18.52
C SER A 100 8.54 -16.25 19.59
N TRP A 101 9.75 -16.78 19.73
CA TRP A 101 10.11 -17.73 20.77
C TRP A 101 11.37 -17.32 21.49
N LYS A 102 11.34 -17.38 22.83
CA LYS A 102 12.49 -17.04 23.68
C LYS A 102 12.94 -18.26 24.48
N LYS A 103 14.22 -18.61 24.36
CA LYS A 103 14.86 -19.64 25.17
C LYS A 103 15.82 -19.03 26.15
N LEU A 104 15.64 -19.29 27.46
CA LEU A 104 16.64 -18.97 28.47
C LEU A 104 17.74 -20.06 28.47
N LEU A 105 18.96 -19.60 28.54
CA LEU A 105 20.18 -20.42 28.61
C LEU A 105 20.91 -20.12 29.93
N GLU A 106 21.86 -20.94 30.34
CA GLU A 106 22.63 -20.71 31.56
C GLU A 106 23.38 -19.37 31.54
N ALA A 107 23.87 -18.96 30.36
CA ALA A 107 24.62 -17.72 30.15
C ALA A 107 23.93 -16.74 29.21
N GLY A 108 22.59 -16.59 29.35
CA GLY A 108 21.88 -15.60 28.55
C GLY A 108 20.52 -16.04 28.00
N SER A 109 20.12 -15.51 26.85
CA SER A 109 18.88 -15.91 26.16
C SER A 109 19.04 -15.92 24.66
N LEU A 110 18.30 -16.82 24.01
CA LEU A 110 18.14 -16.86 22.55
C LEU A 110 16.70 -16.45 22.20
N ASP A 111 16.56 -15.40 21.43
CA ASP A 111 15.29 -14.96 20.85
C ASP A 111 15.25 -15.36 19.38
N VAL A 112 14.18 -16.03 18.98
CA VAL A 112 13.93 -16.47 17.60
C VAL A 112 12.65 -15.82 17.12
N ARG A 113 12.66 -15.17 15.95
CA ARG A 113 11.48 -14.60 15.34
C ARG A 113 11.35 -15.01 13.88
N LEU A 114 10.22 -15.60 13.55
CA LEU A 114 9.76 -15.84 12.19
C LEU A 114 8.71 -14.80 11.81
N ASN A 115 8.86 -14.14 10.67
CA ASN A 115 7.83 -13.29 10.08
C ASN A 115 7.48 -13.81 8.69
N ILE A 116 6.20 -13.75 8.37
CA ILE A 116 5.65 -14.02 7.03
C ILE A 116 4.78 -12.82 6.66
N ASN A 117 5.19 -12.09 5.64
CA ASN A 117 4.42 -10.97 5.11
C ASN A 117 3.61 -11.45 3.91
N ASN A 118 2.42 -10.88 3.73
CA ASN A 118 1.48 -11.24 2.68
C ASN A 118 1.23 -12.77 2.65
N VAL A 119 0.77 -13.31 3.77
CA VAL A 119 0.61 -14.77 3.99
C VAL A 119 -0.19 -15.45 2.87
N PHE A 120 -1.19 -14.77 2.32
CA PHE A 120 -2.05 -15.31 1.27
C PHE A 120 -1.49 -15.11 -0.15
N ASP A 121 -0.30 -14.49 -0.27
CA ASP A 121 0.34 -14.20 -1.56
C ASP A 121 -0.57 -13.39 -2.49
N ASN A 122 -1.29 -12.42 -1.95
CA ASN A 122 -2.17 -11.56 -2.73
C ASN A 122 -1.35 -10.72 -3.70
N VAL A 123 -1.75 -10.78 -4.98
CA VAL A 123 -1.18 -9.92 -6.03
C VAL A 123 -2.04 -8.67 -6.14
N TYR A 124 -1.43 -7.51 -5.96
CA TYR A 124 -2.12 -6.22 -6.00
C TYR A 124 -1.28 -5.17 -6.71
N ILE A 125 -1.96 -4.21 -7.33
CA ILE A 125 -1.31 -3.04 -7.93
C ILE A 125 -1.08 -2.03 -6.80
N SER A 126 0.18 -1.68 -6.56
CA SER A 126 0.54 -0.72 -5.51
C SER A 126 0.60 0.72 -6.03
N GLU A 127 0.92 0.88 -7.32
CA GLU A 127 1.10 2.18 -7.96
C GLU A 127 0.99 2.04 -9.49
N LEU A 128 0.42 3.02 -10.18
CA LEU A 128 0.51 3.16 -11.62
C LEU A 128 1.24 4.45 -11.99
N ARG A 129 1.99 4.40 -13.11
CA ARG A 129 2.64 5.57 -13.73
C ARG A 129 1.81 6.19 -14.84
N THR A 130 0.81 5.46 -15.31
CA THR A 130 -0.09 5.87 -16.39
C THR A 130 -1.52 5.59 -15.94
N ALA A 131 -2.47 6.39 -16.43
CA ALA A 131 -3.88 6.31 -16.05
C ALA A 131 -4.75 6.10 -17.30
N ILE A 132 -4.41 5.07 -18.10
CA ILE A 132 -5.17 4.71 -19.30
C ILE A 132 -6.45 4.01 -18.86
N ALA A 133 -7.59 4.57 -19.25
CA ALA A 133 -8.90 4.03 -18.88
C ALA A 133 -9.16 2.65 -19.51
N ALA A 134 -10.06 1.89 -18.92
CA ALA A 134 -10.39 0.55 -19.36
C ALA A 134 -10.89 0.56 -20.82
N GLY A 135 -10.20 -0.20 -21.70
CA GLY A 135 -10.52 -0.30 -23.11
C GLY A 135 -9.93 0.78 -24.01
N GLU A 136 -9.23 1.77 -23.48
CA GLU A 136 -8.56 2.82 -24.26
C GLU A 136 -7.11 2.46 -24.65
N GLY A 137 -6.56 1.39 -24.08
CA GLY A 137 -5.22 0.89 -24.39
C GLY A 137 -5.26 -0.38 -25.22
N THR A 138 -4.82 -1.49 -24.65
CA THR A 138 -4.83 -2.80 -25.31
C THR A 138 -6.21 -3.45 -25.41
N GLY A 139 -7.17 -2.98 -24.61
CA GLY A 139 -8.48 -3.62 -24.43
C GLY A 139 -8.46 -4.88 -23.58
N VAL A 140 -7.27 -5.34 -23.14
CA VAL A 140 -7.12 -6.47 -22.21
C VAL A 140 -7.04 -5.93 -20.80
N LEU A 141 -7.89 -6.43 -19.90
CA LEU A 141 -7.99 -5.95 -18.53
C LEU A 141 -7.41 -6.97 -17.52
N TYR A 142 -6.67 -6.45 -16.54
CA TYR A 142 -6.29 -7.16 -15.33
C TYR A 142 -6.97 -6.48 -14.13
N ASN A 143 -7.89 -7.19 -13.48
CA ASN A 143 -8.71 -6.65 -12.39
C ASN A 143 -9.34 -5.27 -12.69
N GLY A 144 -9.80 -5.07 -13.93
CA GLY A 144 -10.42 -3.82 -14.38
C GLY A 144 -9.44 -2.77 -14.91
N ILE A 145 -8.14 -2.97 -14.78
CA ILE A 145 -7.08 -2.08 -15.26
C ILE A 145 -6.59 -2.52 -16.63
N ASP A 146 -6.55 -1.60 -17.60
CA ASP A 146 -6.02 -1.91 -18.95
C ASP A 146 -4.53 -2.25 -18.86
N THR A 147 -4.12 -3.33 -19.52
CA THR A 147 -2.73 -3.83 -19.49
C THR A 147 -1.73 -2.96 -20.25
N ALA A 148 -2.18 -1.91 -20.93
CA ALA A 148 -1.30 -0.85 -21.44
C ALA A 148 -0.73 0.02 -20.33
N ASN A 149 -1.35 0.04 -19.14
CA ASN A 149 -0.84 0.79 -18.01
C ASN A 149 0.50 0.26 -17.51
N GLN A 150 1.39 1.18 -17.15
CA GLN A 150 2.66 0.89 -16.52
C GLN A 150 2.58 1.15 -15.02
N GLY A 151 3.05 0.20 -14.22
CA GLY A 151 2.98 0.35 -12.77
C GLY A 151 3.74 -0.72 -12.02
N TYR A 152 3.53 -0.75 -10.73
CA TYR A 152 4.19 -1.66 -9.81
C TYR A 152 3.17 -2.53 -9.09
N PHE A 153 3.52 -3.80 -8.96
CA PHE A 153 2.82 -4.71 -8.07
C PHE A 153 3.44 -4.64 -6.68
N GLY A 154 2.62 -4.81 -5.66
CA GLY A 154 3.12 -5.01 -4.32
C GLY A 154 3.92 -6.29 -4.19
N LEU A 155 4.75 -6.36 -3.15
CA LEU A 155 5.52 -7.57 -2.87
C LEU A 155 4.60 -8.75 -2.58
N GLY A 156 4.85 -9.88 -3.24
CA GLY A 156 4.26 -11.15 -2.91
C GLY A 156 4.66 -11.64 -1.53
N ARG A 157 4.32 -12.87 -1.19
CA ARG A 157 4.67 -13.45 0.11
C ARG A 157 6.18 -13.49 0.31
N THR A 158 6.62 -12.95 1.45
CA THR A 158 8.00 -13.00 1.90
C THR A 158 8.06 -13.56 3.32
N TRP A 159 9.20 -14.13 3.68
CA TRP A 159 9.46 -14.58 5.04
C TRP A 159 10.87 -14.21 5.50
N SER A 160 11.03 -14.05 6.80
CA SER A 160 12.32 -13.80 7.41
C SER A 160 12.44 -14.52 8.75
N LEU A 161 13.63 -15.03 9.04
CA LEU A 161 13.98 -15.62 10.32
C LEU A 161 15.09 -14.78 10.98
N GLY A 162 14.77 -14.26 12.16
CA GLY A 162 15.70 -13.51 13.00
C GLY A 162 16.15 -14.34 14.20
N LEU A 163 17.46 -14.28 14.50
CA LEU A 163 18.07 -14.87 15.68
C LEU A 163 18.81 -13.78 16.46
N ARG A 164 18.56 -13.66 17.76
CA ARG A 164 19.26 -12.73 18.64
C ARG A 164 19.72 -13.47 19.89
N TYR A 165 21.01 -13.43 20.15
CA TYR A 165 21.57 -13.93 21.41
C TYR A 165 21.91 -12.74 22.33
N ASN A 166 21.43 -12.83 23.56
CA ASN A 166 21.71 -11.85 24.61
C ASN A 166 22.52 -12.57 25.71
N PHE A 167 23.71 -12.10 26.00
CA PHE A 167 24.63 -12.62 27.01
C PHE A 167 24.77 -11.66 28.18
#